data_67910ac83e827f6562f8ba9d3d7676ef
#
_entry.id   67910ac83e827f6562f8ba9d3d7676ef
#
_cell.length_a   1.000
_cell.length_b   1.000
_cell.length_c   1.000
_cell.angle_alpha   90.00
_cell.angle_beta   90.00
_cell.angle_gamma   90.00
#
_symmetry.space_group_name_H-M   'P 1'
#
loop_
_entity.id
_entity.type
_entity.pdbx_description
1 polymer ?
#
loop_
_entity_poly.entity_id
_entity_poly.type
_entity_poly.pdbx_seq_one_letter_code
_entity_poly.pdbx_strand_id
1 'polypeptide(L)'
;LEPCCHQGKTPPCTDIIIEKKIARVFVGSMDSNPLVAGKGVQILRDHGIYVETGILEEECLKLNEVFYHYITTKTPFVVMKYAMTLDGKIACATGDSRWVTGETARAQVHRMRGRYRGIMVGIGTVLADDPMLNCRVEGGVDPVRIICDSNLHIPLASQIVKTASEIETIVACSQEALEAERKQEKIRKLKEAGIQLIGTEGAHGVNLVELMKKLGEQN
;
A
#
# COMPACT_ATOMS: atom_id res chain seq x y z
N LEU A 1 -12.91 -16.59 -4.83
CA LEU A 1 -11.56 -17.13 -4.63
C LEU A 1 -11.64 -18.58 -4.19
N GLU A 2 -10.67 -19.40 -4.56
CA GLU A 2 -10.54 -20.79 -4.14
C GLU A 2 -10.63 -20.94 -2.61
N PRO A 3 -11.37 -21.94 -2.06
CA PRO A 3 -11.40 -22.21 -0.62
C PRO A 3 -10.03 -22.60 -0.09
N CYS A 4 -9.57 -21.94 0.97
CA CYS A 4 -8.30 -22.25 1.59
C CYS A 4 -8.28 -23.65 2.23
N CYS A 5 -7.10 -24.30 2.21
CA CYS A 5 -6.89 -25.65 2.72
C CYS A 5 -5.75 -25.74 3.74
N HIS A 6 -5.31 -24.59 4.27
CA HIS A 6 -4.26 -24.53 5.29
C HIS A 6 -4.78 -23.87 6.57
N GLN A 7 -4.19 -24.21 7.70
CA GLN A 7 -4.48 -23.55 8.97
C GLN A 7 -3.88 -22.14 8.97
N GLY A 8 -4.74 -21.14 9.05
CA GLY A 8 -4.37 -19.74 9.23
C GLY A 8 -4.78 -19.24 10.62
N LYS A 9 -5.24 -17.99 10.70
CA LYS A 9 -5.88 -17.45 11.92
C LYS A 9 -7.20 -18.17 12.24
N THR A 10 -7.82 -18.77 11.24
CA THR A 10 -9.04 -19.60 11.33
C THR A 10 -8.78 -20.94 10.68
N PRO A 11 -9.59 -21.99 11.01
CA PRO A 11 -9.54 -23.28 10.34
C PRO A 11 -9.76 -23.16 8.82
N PRO A 12 -9.30 -24.14 8.02
CA PRO A 12 -9.47 -24.15 6.58
C PRO A 12 -10.94 -24.08 6.15
N CYS A 13 -11.23 -23.32 5.10
CA CYS A 13 -12.60 -23.28 4.53
C CYS A 13 -13.03 -24.63 3.95
N THR A 14 -12.11 -25.44 3.45
CA THR A 14 -12.39 -26.80 2.97
C THR A 14 -13.02 -27.68 4.05
N ASP A 15 -12.55 -27.58 5.30
CA ASP A 15 -13.03 -28.41 6.40
C ASP A 15 -14.51 -28.14 6.71
N ILE A 16 -14.91 -26.86 6.81
CA ILE A 16 -16.31 -26.51 7.08
C ILE A 16 -17.23 -26.87 5.91
N ILE A 17 -16.75 -26.78 4.67
CA ILE A 17 -17.50 -27.16 3.46
C ILE A 17 -17.78 -28.67 3.49
N ILE A 18 -16.79 -29.49 3.85
CA ILE A 18 -16.92 -30.95 3.97
C ILE A 18 -17.82 -31.31 5.14
N GLU A 19 -17.61 -30.72 6.32
CA GLU A 19 -18.43 -30.95 7.52
C GLU A 19 -19.91 -30.69 7.27
N LYS A 20 -20.22 -29.58 6.59
CA LYS A 20 -21.59 -29.17 6.25
C LYS A 20 -22.17 -29.94 5.06
N LYS A 21 -21.43 -30.87 4.48
CA LYS A 21 -21.87 -31.72 3.34
C LYS A 21 -22.41 -30.89 2.16
N ILE A 22 -21.71 -29.79 1.83
CA ILE A 22 -22.09 -28.94 0.68
C ILE A 22 -21.96 -29.79 -0.59
N ALA A 23 -23.01 -29.84 -1.40
CA ALA A 23 -23.05 -30.71 -2.56
C ALA A 23 -22.27 -30.14 -3.78
N ARG A 24 -22.25 -28.81 -3.92
CA ARG A 24 -21.61 -28.13 -5.06
C ARG A 24 -20.91 -26.87 -4.62
N VAL A 25 -19.72 -26.63 -5.17
CA VAL A 25 -18.92 -25.40 -4.95
C VAL A 25 -18.55 -24.80 -6.30
N PHE A 26 -18.79 -23.49 -6.44
CA PHE A 26 -18.43 -22.72 -7.62
C PHE A 26 -17.33 -21.74 -7.25
N VAL A 27 -16.19 -21.84 -7.94
CA VAL A 27 -14.99 -21.04 -7.68
C VAL A 27 -14.79 -20.06 -8.83
N GLY A 28 -14.79 -18.76 -8.55
CA GLY A 28 -14.55 -17.75 -9.58
C GLY A 28 -13.12 -17.80 -10.08
N SER A 29 -12.15 -17.59 -9.20
CA SER A 29 -10.72 -17.62 -9.54
C SER A 29 -9.94 -18.51 -8.59
N MET A 30 -8.91 -19.16 -9.11
CA MET A 30 -7.98 -19.96 -8.32
C MET A 30 -7.11 -19.06 -7.44
N ASP A 31 -6.61 -19.58 -6.33
CA ASP A 31 -5.70 -18.86 -5.46
C ASP A 31 -4.26 -18.99 -5.98
N SER A 32 -3.57 -17.87 -6.14
CA SER A 32 -2.14 -17.87 -6.53
C SER A 32 -1.19 -18.11 -5.34
N ASN A 33 -1.72 -18.23 -4.12
CA ASN A 33 -0.90 -18.56 -2.96
C ASN A 33 -0.39 -20.00 -3.07
N PRO A 34 0.92 -20.26 -3.06
CA PRO A 34 1.50 -21.63 -3.13
C PRO A 34 1.01 -22.59 -2.04
N LEU A 35 0.51 -22.07 -0.93
CA LEU A 35 -0.10 -22.88 0.14
C LEU A 35 -1.47 -23.45 -0.25
N VAL A 36 -2.18 -22.79 -1.17
CA VAL A 36 -3.52 -23.16 -1.67
C VAL A 36 -3.43 -23.71 -3.09
N ALA A 37 -3.25 -22.87 -4.08
CA ALA A 37 -2.93 -23.14 -5.49
C ALA A 37 -3.51 -24.47 -6.06
N GLY A 38 -4.82 -24.61 -6.08
CA GLY A 38 -5.53 -25.81 -6.57
C GLY A 38 -5.74 -26.93 -5.54
N LYS A 39 -5.06 -26.89 -4.40
CA LYS A 39 -5.16 -27.92 -3.36
C LYS A 39 -6.54 -27.92 -2.69
N GLY A 40 -7.13 -26.75 -2.46
CA GLY A 40 -8.46 -26.63 -1.87
C GLY A 40 -9.53 -27.26 -2.76
N VAL A 41 -9.48 -26.99 -4.06
CA VAL A 41 -10.37 -27.62 -5.07
C VAL A 41 -10.18 -29.12 -5.09
N GLN A 42 -8.94 -29.61 -5.09
CA GLN A 42 -8.64 -31.04 -5.11
C GLN A 42 -9.19 -31.76 -3.86
N ILE A 43 -8.96 -31.21 -2.67
CA ILE A 43 -9.48 -31.76 -1.41
C ILE A 43 -11.02 -31.90 -1.46
N LEU A 44 -11.73 -30.90 -1.94
CA LEU A 44 -13.19 -30.95 -2.05
C LEU A 44 -13.65 -32.03 -3.04
N ARG A 45 -12.99 -32.16 -4.19
CA ARG A 45 -13.29 -33.20 -5.18
C ARG A 45 -13.03 -34.60 -4.64
N ASP A 46 -11.97 -34.81 -3.88
CA ASP A 46 -11.60 -36.10 -3.23
C ASP A 46 -12.65 -36.52 -2.20
N HIS A 47 -13.39 -35.57 -1.63
CA HIS A 47 -14.52 -35.83 -0.72
C HIS A 47 -15.88 -35.91 -1.43
N GLY A 48 -15.88 -36.05 -2.75
CA GLY A 48 -17.11 -36.23 -3.55
C GLY A 48 -17.95 -34.97 -3.76
N ILE A 49 -17.39 -33.78 -3.48
CA ILE A 49 -18.05 -32.51 -3.71
C ILE A 49 -17.84 -32.09 -5.17
N TYR A 50 -18.90 -31.73 -5.87
CA TYR A 50 -18.80 -31.18 -7.22
C TYR A 50 -18.16 -29.78 -7.15
N VAL A 51 -17.03 -29.57 -7.86
CA VAL A 51 -16.36 -28.27 -7.91
C VAL A 51 -16.16 -27.82 -9.35
N GLU A 52 -16.76 -26.69 -9.68
CA GLU A 52 -16.59 -25.97 -10.96
C GLU A 52 -15.75 -24.71 -10.72
N THR A 53 -14.78 -24.45 -11.61
CA THR A 53 -13.84 -23.32 -11.48
C THR A 53 -13.94 -22.40 -12.69
N GLY A 54 -13.50 -21.14 -12.57
CA GLY A 54 -13.49 -20.17 -13.65
C GLY A 54 -14.82 -19.42 -13.85
N ILE A 55 -15.71 -19.44 -12.85
CA ILE A 55 -16.99 -18.73 -12.93
C ILE A 55 -16.76 -17.22 -12.74
N LEU A 56 -17.03 -16.43 -13.78
CA LEU A 56 -16.75 -14.98 -13.80
C LEU A 56 -15.29 -14.69 -13.39
N GLU A 57 -14.34 -15.42 -13.95
CA GLU A 57 -12.94 -15.39 -13.54
C GLU A 57 -12.32 -14.00 -13.69
N GLU A 58 -12.57 -13.32 -14.80
CA GLU A 58 -12.01 -11.98 -15.05
C GLU A 58 -12.49 -10.95 -14.02
N GLU A 59 -13.78 -10.99 -13.67
CA GLU A 59 -14.37 -10.11 -12.66
C GLU A 59 -13.81 -10.43 -11.27
N CYS A 60 -13.65 -11.70 -10.95
CA CYS A 60 -13.06 -12.15 -9.69
C CYS A 60 -11.59 -11.74 -9.57
N LEU A 61 -10.82 -11.82 -10.65
CA LEU A 61 -9.43 -11.37 -10.69
C LEU A 61 -9.34 -9.85 -10.47
N LYS A 62 -10.19 -9.06 -11.15
CA LYS A 62 -10.25 -7.59 -10.96
C LYS A 62 -10.64 -7.22 -9.53
N LEU A 63 -11.61 -7.92 -8.94
CA LEU A 63 -12.04 -7.66 -7.56
C LEU A 63 -10.92 -7.89 -6.55
N ASN A 64 -10.04 -8.84 -6.82
CA ASN A 64 -8.95 -9.26 -5.93
C ASN A 64 -7.55 -8.84 -6.44
N GLU A 65 -7.44 -7.85 -7.34
CA GLU A 65 -6.19 -7.46 -7.99
C GLU A 65 -5.05 -7.13 -6.99
N VAL A 66 -5.37 -6.46 -5.88
CA VAL A 66 -4.41 -6.12 -4.83
C VAL A 66 -3.83 -7.37 -4.17
N PHE A 67 -4.70 -8.34 -3.84
CA PHE A 67 -4.29 -9.61 -3.27
C PHE A 67 -3.39 -10.40 -4.24
N TYR A 68 -3.81 -10.55 -5.50
CA TYR A 68 -3.03 -11.27 -6.50
C TYR A 68 -1.66 -10.64 -6.74
N HIS A 69 -1.62 -9.31 -6.82
CA HIS A 69 -0.34 -8.61 -6.96
C HIS A 69 0.59 -8.93 -5.78
N TYR A 70 0.11 -8.75 -4.55
CA TYR A 70 0.95 -8.96 -3.36
C TYR A 70 1.38 -10.41 -3.20
N ILE A 71 0.46 -11.39 -3.40
CA ILE A 71 0.79 -12.79 -3.17
C ILE A 71 1.83 -13.31 -4.16
N THR A 72 1.86 -12.76 -5.38
CA THR A 72 2.79 -13.16 -6.44
C THR A 72 4.10 -12.37 -6.43
N THR A 73 4.08 -11.08 -6.09
CA THR A 73 5.27 -10.20 -6.19
C THR A 73 5.91 -9.89 -4.85
N LYS A 74 5.17 -10.03 -3.75
CA LYS A 74 5.55 -9.61 -2.39
C LYS A 74 5.88 -8.11 -2.28
N THR A 75 5.32 -7.31 -3.19
CA THR A 75 5.42 -5.85 -3.19
C THR A 75 4.04 -5.21 -3.06
N PRO A 76 3.92 -3.99 -2.53
CA PRO A 76 2.65 -3.29 -2.49
C PRO A 76 2.07 -3.08 -3.88
N PHE A 77 0.75 -3.18 -4.01
CA PHE A 77 0.03 -2.71 -5.21
C PHE A 77 0.01 -1.19 -5.23
N VAL A 78 0.53 -0.58 -6.29
CA VAL A 78 0.71 0.87 -6.39
C VAL A 78 -0.35 1.49 -7.28
N VAL A 79 -1.09 2.45 -6.73
CA VAL A 79 -2.03 3.29 -7.47
C VAL A 79 -1.44 4.69 -7.61
N MET A 80 -1.17 5.12 -8.84
CA MET A 80 -0.73 6.48 -9.12
C MET A 80 -1.93 7.42 -9.16
N LYS A 81 -1.93 8.46 -8.31
CA LYS A 81 -2.93 9.54 -8.30
C LYS A 81 -2.26 10.88 -8.57
N TYR A 82 -2.72 11.57 -9.57
CA TYR A 82 -2.32 12.96 -9.85
C TYR A 82 -3.55 13.81 -10.17
N ALA A 83 -3.43 15.13 -9.94
CA ALA A 83 -4.40 16.11 -10.40
C ALA A 83 -3.74 16.94 -11.49
N MET A 84 -4.34 17.00 -12.67
CA MET A 84 -3.82 17.75 -13.80
C MET A 84 -4.96 18.37 -14.61
N THR A 85 -4.65 19.41 -15.35
CA THR A 85 -5.51 20.00 -16.38
C THR A 85 -5.61 19.09 -17.60
N LEU A 86 -6.51 19.36 -18.54
CA LEU A 86 -6.66 18.58 -19.77
C LEU A 86 -5.38 18.56 -20.64
N ASP A 87 -4.59 19.62 -20.57
CA ASP A 87 -3.29 19.73 -21.26
C ASP A 87 -2.12 19.19 -20.41
N GLY A 88 -2.41 18.46 -19.33
CA GLY A 88 -1.40 17.73 -18.53
C GLY A 88 -0.58 18.59 -17.57
N LYS A 89 -1.03 19.80 -17.21
CA LYS A 89 -0.33 20.66 -16.24
C LYS A 89 -0.79 20.38 -14.82
N ILE A 90 0.15 20.27 -13.89
CA ILE A 90 -0.12 20.03 -12.45
C ILE A 90 -0.17 21.32 -11.63
N ALA A 91 0.36 22.43 -12.18
CA ALA A 91 0.38 23.75 -11.57
C ALA A 91 0.51 24.83 -12.67
N CYS A 92 0.20 26.08 -12.32
CA CYS A 92 0.50 27.25 -13.14
C CYS A 92 2.02 27.55 -13.18
N ALA A 93 2.46 28.44 -14.07
CA ALA A 93 3.85 28.89 -14.14
C ALA A 93 4.35 29.55 -12.83
N THR A 94 3.44 30.09 -12.02
CA THR A 94 3.70 30.65 -10.69
C THR A 94 3.85 29.60 -9.59
N GLY A 95 3.61 28.32 -9.91
CA GLY A 95 3.58 27.22 -8.92
C GLY A 95 2.22 27.03 -8.23
N ASP A 96 1.22 27.87 -8.49
CA ASP A 96 -0.11 27.71 -7.92
C ASP A 96 -0.83 26.49 -8.54
N SER A 97 -1.33 25.61 -7.69
CA SER A 97 -2.05 24.37 -8.03
C SER A 97 -3.46 24.29 -7.44
N ARG A 98 -3.92 25.34 -6.78
CA ARG A 98 -5.22 25.34 -6.04
C ARG A 98 -6.28 26.14 -6.82
N TRP A 99 -7.34 25.53 -7.37
CA TRP A 99 -7.66 24.08 -7.32
C TRP A 99 -7.75 23.55 -8.73
N VAL A 100 -6.93 22.57 -9.09
CA VAL A 100 -6.98 21.92 -10.41
C VAL A 100 -8.21 21.02 -10.55
N THR A 101 -8.68 20.43 -9.44
CA THR A 101 -9.82 19.51 -9.42
C THR A 101 -10.93 20.01 -8.50
N GLY A 102 -12.19 19.68 -8.82
CA GLY A 102 -13.36 20.06 -8.04
C GLY A 102 -13.49 19.33 -6.71
N GLU A 103 -14.47 19.73 -5.88
CA GLU A 103 -14.68 19.19 -4.54
C GLU A 103 -14.99 17.69 -4.51
N THR A 104 -15.82 17.23 -5.46
CA THR A 104 -16.16 15.80 -5.60
C THR A 104 -14.91 14.93 -5.81
N ALA A 105 -14.00 15.37 -6.66
CA ALA A 105 -12.74 14.68 -6.91
C ALA A 105 -11.84 14.68 -5.66
N ARG A 106 -11.78 15.80 -4.93
CA ARG A 106 -11.02 15.88 -3.68
C ARG A 106 -11.62 14.99 -2.58
N ALA A 107 -12.95 14.92 -2.47
CA ALA A 107 -13.62 14.00 -1.56
C ALA A 107 -13.29 12.53 -1.89
N GLN A 108 -13.23 12.19 -3.18
CA GLN A 108 -12.81 10.85 -3.62
C GLN A 108 -11.37 10.54 -3.19
N VAL A 109 -10.45 11.50 -3.28
CA VAL A 109 -9.06 11.32 -2.81
C VAL A 109 -9.02 11.00 -1.31
N HIS A 110 -9.86 11.64 -0.49
CA HIS A 110 -9.92 11.32 0.94
C HIS A 110 -10.50 9.93 1.20
N ARG A 111 -11.50 9.48 0.43
CA ARG A 111 -11.98 8.08 0.49
C ARG A 111 -10.86 7.09 0.11
N MET A 112 -10.07 7.40 -0.90
CA MET A 112 -8.90 6.57 -1.27
C MET A 112 -7.88 6.48 -0.14
N ARG A 113 -7.60 7.58 0.56
CA ARG A 113 -6.68 7.57 1.72
C ARG A 113 -7.15 6.67 2.85
N GLY A 114 -8.46 6.60 3.10
CA GLY A 114 -9.03 5.66 4.08
C GLY A 114 -9.10 4.21 3.57
N ARG A 115 -8.97 3.98 2.26
CA ARG A 115 -9.01 2.63 1.65
C ARG A 115 -7.62 2.00 1.52
N TYR A 116 -6.62 2.79 1.11
CA TYR A 116 -5.26 2.29 0.88
C TYR A 116 -4.41 2.46 2.13
N ARG A 117 -3.60 1.44 2.43
CA ARG A 117 -2.77 1.41 3.63
C ARG A 117 -1.69 2.48 3.67
N GLY A 118 -1.15 2.90 2.54
CA GLY A 118 -0.08 3.90 2.47
C GLY A 118 -0.34 5.02 1.48
N ILE A 119 0.21 6.21 1.77
CA ILE A 119 0.31 7.34 0.86
C ILE A 119 1.76 7.74 0.69
N MET A 120 2.23 7.77 -0.55
CA MET A 120 3.62 8.11 -0.85
C MET A 120 3.71 9.44 -1.60
N VAL A 121 4.65 10.28 -1.19
CA VAL A 121 4.99 11.53 -1.88
C VAL A 121 6.50 11.77 -1.89
N GLY A 122 6.98 12.55 -2.85
CA GLY A 122 8.35 13.07 -2.82
C GLY A 122 8.51 14.22 -1.84
N ILE A 123 9.73 14.48 -1.40
CA ILE A 123 10.06 15.59 -0.50
C ILE A 123 9.65 16.96 -1.05
N GLY A 124 9.65 17.15 -2.37
CA GLY A 124 9.18 18.38 -3.00
C GLY A 124 7.76 18.76 -2.61
N THR A 125 6.85 17.79 -2.50
CA THR A 125 5.47 18.02 -2.04
C THR A 125 5.45 18.51 -0.58
N VAL A 126 6.28 17.94 0.29
CA VAL A 126 6.36 18.36 1.70
C VAL A 126 6.89 19.78 1.82
N LEU A 127 7.91 20.12 1.04
CA LEU A 127 8.52 21.46 1.05
C LEU A 127 7.60 22.53 0.48
N ALA A 128 6.77 22.19 -0.54
CA ALA A 128 5.87 23.13 -1.17
C ALA A 128 4.57 23.35 -0.39
N ASP A 129 3.96 22.27 0.14
CA ASP A 129 2.60 22.29 0.63
C ASP A 129 2.46 22.09 2.14
N ASP A 130 3.52 21.63 2.83
CA ASP A 130 3.50 21.19 4.24
C ASP A 130 2.24 20.37 4.58
N PRO A 131 1.97 19.27 3.86
CA PRO A 131 0.70 18.58 3.96
C PRO A 131 0.63 17.65 5.16
N MET A 132 -0.57 17.43 5.69
CA MET A 132 -0.82 16.41 6.73
C MET A 132 -0.84 14.98 6.18
N LEU A 133 -1.22 14.79 4.91
CA LEU A 133 -1.42 13.48 4.25
C LEU A 133 -2.35 12.51 4.98
N ASN A 134 -3.23 13.01 5.82
CA ASN A 134 -4.18 12.25 6.63
C ASN A 134 -5.49 11.95 5.87
N CYS A 135 -6.27 11.00 6.39
CA CYS A 135 -7.66 10.78 5.99
C CYS A 135 -8.56 11.81 6.69
N ARG A 136 -9.55 12.37 5.95
CA ARG A 136 -10.53 13.33 6.49
C ARG A 136 -11.95 12.81 6.35
N VAL A 137 -12.11 11.50 6.16
CA VAL A 137 -13.42 10.84 6.14
C VAL A 137 -13.75 10.44 7.56
N GLU A 138 -14.98 10.70 7.99
CA GLU A 138 -15.46 10.30 9.31
C GLU A 138 -15.34 8.77 9.50
N GLY A 139 -14.76 8.36 10.60
CA GLY A 139 -14.47 6.94 10.86
C GLY A 139 -13.38 6.32 9.98
N GLY A 140 -12.71 7.11 9.13
CA GLY A 140 -11.61 6.65 8.31
C GLY A 140 -10.32 6.46 9.11
N VAL A 141 -9.46 5.55 8.63
CA VAL A 141 -8.13 5.29 9.21
C VAL A 141 -7.08 6.07 8.41
N ASP A 142 -6.14 6.68 9.11
CA ASP A 142 -5.03 7.37 8.46
C ASP A 142 -4.08 6.38 7.77
N PRO A 143 -3.65 6.67 6.54
CA PRO A 143 -2.65 5.85 5.85
C PRO A 143 -1.26 6.06 6.45
N VAL A 144 -0.41 5.05 6.36
CA VAL A 144 1.03 5.19 6.59
C VAL A 144 1.59 6.23 5.60
N ARG A 145 2.23 7.25 6.11
CA ARG A 145 2.82 8.32 5.28
C ARG A 145 4.24 7.95 4.88
N ILE A 146 4.51 7.91 3.59
CA ILE A 146 5.81 7.51 3.03
C ILE A 146 6.38 8.69 2.26
N ILE A 147 7.50 9.23 2.71
CA ILE A 147 8.16 10.39 2.12
C ILE A 147 9.46 9.95 1.46
N CYS A 148 9.54 10.09 0.14
CA CYS A 148 10.79 9.85 -0.59
C CYS A 148 11.66 11.10 -0.50
N ASP A 149 12.70 11.05 0.33
CA ASP A 149 13.61 12.16 0.62
C ASP A 149 15.06 11.70 0.63
N SER A 150 15.64 11.56 -0.53
CA SER A 150 16.99 11.01 -0.74
C SER A 150 18.05 11.56 0.20
N ASN A 151 17.95 12.85 0.55
CA ASN A 151 18.94 13.58 1.31
C ASN A 151 18.48 14.03 2.69
N LEU A 152 17.35 13.55 3.19
CA LEU A 152 16.78 13.96 4.46
C LEU A 152 16.61 15.50 4.56
N HIS A 153 16.02 16.11 3.52
CA HIS A 153 15.72 17.54 3.49
C HIS A 153 14.49 17.92 4.31
N ILE A 154 13.63 16.95 4.69
CA ILE A 154 12.40 17.18 5.43
C ILE A 154 12.62 18.13 6.61
N PRO A 155 11.86 19.24 6.73
CA PRO A 155 11.99 20.16 7.85
C PRO A 155 11.47 19.50 9.14
N LEU A 156 12.22 19.64 10.23
CA LEU A 156 11.79 19.16 11.55
C LEU A 156 10.50 19.85 12.05
N ALA A 157 10.21 21.05 11.53
CA ALA A 157 9.00 21.80 11.85
C ALA A 157 7.80 21.49 10.98
N SER A 158 7.94 20.57 9.99
CA SER A 158 6.82 20.20 9.11
C SER A 158 5.69 19.50 9.86
N GLN A 159 4.44 19.61 9.33
CA GLN A 159 3.26 18.95 9.90
C GLN A 159 3.45 17.43 10.00
N ILE A 160 4.09 16.84 9.01
CA ILE A 160 4.38 15.39 8.97
C ILE A 160 5.25 14.98 10.16
N VAL A 161 6.31 15.73 10.46
CA VAL A 161 7.21 15.43 11.60
C VAL A 161 6.51 15.66 12.93
N LYS A 162 5.79 16.77 13.09
CA LYS A 162 5.06 17.11 14.33
C LYS A 162 4.01 16.07 14.73
N THR A 163 3.43 15.39 13.77
CA THR A 163 2.35 14.42 13.98
C THR A 163 2.79 12.98 13.76
N ALA A 164 4.10 12.72 13.70
CA ALA A 164 4.61 11.38 13.43
C ALA A 164 4.39 10.38 14.59
N SER A 165 4.21 10.88 15.81
CA SER A 165 3.80 10.06 16.96
C SER A 165 2.34 9.59 16.91
N GLU A 166 1.48 10.27 16.13
CA GLU A 166 0.05 9.98 16.01
C GLU A 166 -0.25 9.19 14.73
N ILE A 167 0.44 9.51 13.64
CA ILE A 167 0.24 8.89 12.32
C ILE A 167 1.55 8.27 11.87
N GLU A 168 1.53 6.95 11.67
CA GLU A 168 2.71 6.19 11.22
C GLU A 168 3.37 6.84 10.01
N THR A 169 4.68 7.08 10.11
CA THR A 169 5.42 7.85 9.11
C THR A 169 6.76 7.20 8.81
N ILE A 170 7.01 6.98 7.53
CA ILE A 170 8.25 6.45 6.98
C ILE A 170 8.91 7.54 6.13
N VAL A 171 10.20 7.78 6.34
CA VAL A 171 11.02 8.58 5.42
C VAL A 171 12.03 7.65 4.76
N ALA A 172 11.88 7.47 3.45
CA ALA A 172 12.82 6.71 2.64
C ALA A 172 13.93 7.65 2.12
N CYS A 173 15.19 7.27 2.32
CA CYS A 173 16.34 8.08 1.92
C CYS A 173 17.44 7.21 1.30
N SER A 174 18.53 7.83 0.82
CA SER A 174 19.70 7.06 0.39
C SER A 174 20.44 6.48 1.60
N GLN A 175 21.06 5.32 1.43
CA GLN A 175 21.89 4.71 2.47
C GLN A 175 23.04 5.66 2.88
N GLU A 176 23.65 6.33 1.92
CA GLU A 176 24.66 7.36 2.18
C GLU A 176 24.16 8.48 3.11
N ALA A 177 22.90 8.90 2.95
CA ALA A 177 22.32 9.94 3.80
C ALA A 177 22.13 9.48 5.25
N LEU A 178 21.85 8.19 5.48
CA LEU A 178 21.74 7.61 6.83
C LEU A 178 23.12 7.49 7.52
N GLU A 179 24.16 7.26 6.76
CA GLU A 179 25.52 7.05 7.29
C GLU A 179 26.30 8.37 7.46
N ALA A 180 25.84 9.45 6.84
CA ALA A 180 26.52 10.74 6.88
C ALA A 180 26.57 11.32 8.31
N GLU A 181 27.77 11.48 8.88
CA GLU A 181 27.98 12.02 10.23
C GLU A 181 27.27 13.36 10.47
N ARG A 182 27.32 14.26 9.49
CA ARG A 182 26.64 15.57 9.53
C ARG A 182 25.11 15.51 9.68
N LYS A 183 24.51 14.35 9.45
CA LYS A 183 23.04 14.14 9.52
C LYS A 183 22.61 13.41 10.77
N GLN A 184 23.52 12.88 11.57
CA GLN A 184 23.17 12.04 12.72
C GLN A 184 22.27 12.76 13.74
N GLU A 185 22.51 14.05 14.00
CA GLU A 185 21.64 14.83 14.89
C GLU A 185 20.22 14.98 14.35
N LYS A 186 20.06 15.19 13.03
CA LYS A 186 18.75 15.25 12.39
C LYS A 186 18.06 13.88 12.41
N ILE A 187 18.80 12.81 12.12
CA ILE A 187 18.31 11.42 12.16
C ILE A 187 17.80 11.10 13.56
N ARG A 188 18.53 11.45 14.59
CA ARG A 188 18.12 11.27 15.99
C ARG A 188 16.79 11.98 16.27
N LYS A 189 16.66 13.26 15.90
CA LYS A 189 15.42 14.04 16.09
C LYS A 189 14.23 13.45 15.31
N LEU A 190 14.43 12.97 14.09
CA LEU A 190 13.37 12.32 13.31
C LEU A 190 12.89 11.02 13.99
N LYS A 191 13.82 10.19 14.48
CA LYS A 191 13.49 8.97 15.22
C LYS A 191 12.76 9.27 16.54
N GLU A 192 13.19 10.29 17.27
CA GLU A 192 12.54 10.76 18.51
C GLU A 192 11.12 11.28 18.25
N ALA A 193 10.85 11.85 17.08
CA ALA A 193 9.51 12.24 16.66
C ALA A 193 8.62 11.05 16.25
N GLY A 194 9.14 9.82 16.21
CA GLY A 194 8.40 8.62 15.83
C GLY A 194 8.51 8.24 14.34
N ILE A 195 9.43 8.85 13.61
CA ILE A 195 9.64 8.54 12.19
C ILE A 195 10.51 7.31 12.02
N GLN A 196 10.02 6.35 11.23
CA GLN A 196 10.83 5.24 10.74
C GLN A 196 11.67 5.69 9.53
N LEU A 197 12.96 5.37 9.54
CA LEU A 197 13.85 5.67 8.41
C LEU A 197 14.16 4.38 7.65
N ILE A 198 14.01 4.42 6.33
CA ILE A 198 14.37 3.31 5.42
C ILE A 198 15.45 3.80 4.46
N GLY A 199 16.66 3.26 4.59
CA GLY A 199 17.73 3.47 3.62
C GLY A 199 17.53 2.60 2.38
N THR A 200 17.85 3.14 1.22
CA THR A 200 17.90 2.38 -0.05
C THR A 200 19.21 2.68 -0.77
N GLU A 201 19.73 1.69 -1.48
CA GLU A 201 20.92 1.84 -2.30
C GLU A 201 20.55 2.35 -3.69
N GLY A 202 21.19 3.42 -4.16
CA GLY A 202 20.97 3.97 -5.49
C GLY A 202 21.82 5.21 -5.77
N ALA A 203 22.41 5.27 -6.96
CA ALA A 203 23.32 6.36 -7.35
C ALA A 203 22.63 7.74 -7.47
N HIS A 204 21.31 7.79 -7.58
CA HIS A 204 20.55 9.02 -7.90
C HIS A 204 19.36 9.29 -6.96
N GLY A 205 19.39 8.75 -5.74
CA GLY A 205 18.34 8.97 -4.75
C GLY A 205 17.71 7.69 -4.22
N VAL A 206 16.44 7.79 -3.78
CA VAL A 206 15.69 6.64 -3.27
C VAL A 206 15.46 5.62 -4.39
N ASN A 207 15.95 4.39 -4.20
CA ASN A 207 15.65 3.27 -5.09
C ASN A 207 14.23 2.77 -4.81
N LEU A 208 13.29 3.15 -5.69
CA LEU A 208 11.88 2.79 -5.53
C LEU A 208 11.62 1.28 -5.61
N VAL A 209 12.38 0.53 -6.40
CA VAL A 209 12.22 -0.92 -6.50
C VAL A 209 12.59 -1.60 -5.18
N GLU A 210 13.71 -1.19 -4.59
CA GLU A 210 14.15 -1.68 -3.28
C GLU A 210 13.17 -1.24 -2.17
N LEU A 211 12.71 0.01 -2.21
CA LEU A 211 11.73 0.52 -1.27
C LEU A 211 10.43 -0.31 -1.32
N MET A 212 9.90 -0.63 -2.51
CA MET A 212 8.69 -1.45 -2.63
C MET A 212 8.89 -2.84 -2.03
N LYS A 213 10.05 -3.47 -2.19
CA LYS A 213 10.36 -4.76 -1.53
C LYS A 213 10.36 -4.62 -0.01
N LYS A 214 11.08 -3.63 0.53
CA LYS A 214 11.14 -3.38 1.98
C LYS A 214 9.76 -3.05 2.59
N LEU A 215 8.92 -2.31 1.87
CA LEU A 215 7.54 -2.05 2.31
C LEU A 215 6.67 -3.31 2.24
N GLY A 216 6.87 -4.19 1.26
CA GLY A 216 6.17 -5.45 1.16
C GLY A 216 6.49 -6.43 2.29
N GLU A 217 7.70 -6.37 2.85
CA GLU A 217 8.15 -7.20 3.98
C GLU A 217 7.56 -6.77 5.33
N GLN A 218 7.03 -5.54 5.43
CA GLN A 218 6.45 -4.99 6.67
C GLN A 218 4.97 -5.37 6.90
N ASN A 219 4.41 -6.28 6.11
CA ASN A 219 3.02 -6.75 6.25
C ASN A 219 2.86 -7.95 7.16
#